data_798842b363c61d4ebbaaaa52c9a9ef0b
#
_entry.id   798842b363c61d4ebbaaaa52c9a9ef0b
#
_cell.length_a   1.000
_cell.length_b   1.000
_cell.length_c   1.000
_cell.angle_alpha   90.00
_cell.angle_beta   90.00
_cell.angle_gamma   90.00
#
_symmetry.space_group_name_H-M   'P 1'
#
loop_
_entity.id
_entity.type
_entity.pdbx_description
1 polymer ?
#
loop_
_entity_poly.entity_id
_entity_poly.type
_entity_poly.pdbx_seq_one_letter_code
_entity_poly.pdbx_strand_id
1 'polypeptide(L)'
;VQENTLVVFTSDNGPWSMFGPHGGTTGPLRGEKGTSWEGGFRVPGIFNWPGTIESSTIGGLAANLDLFSTFATLTGGDEPTDKPGYISTNLSGVLLRQEASPRTQWLFTGGSADAFRSGRYKIHLATKTRSSDPDTRKRIHPVKHDPPLLFDLETEIGEQTNLADSKPD
;
A
#
# COMPACT_ATOMS: atom_id res chain seq x y z
N VAL A 1 -27.67 -6.70 -14.46
CA VAL A 1 -26.37 -6.01 -14.56
C VAL A 1 -25.62 -6.10 -13.23
N GLN A 2 -26.29 -5.82 -12.10
CA GLN A 2 -25.67 -5.75 -10.77
C GLN A 2 -24.95 -7.05 -10.35
N GLU A 3 -25.54 -8.21 -10.61
CA GLU A 3 -24.99 -9.53 -10.26
C GLU A 3 -23.72 -9.89 -11.07
N ASN A 4 -23.53 -9.25 -12.21
CA ASN A 4 -22.36 -9.44 -13.09
C ASN A 4 -21.43 -8.23 -13.10
N THR A 5 -21.44 -7.44 -12.03
CA THR A 5 -20.64 -6.22 -11.96
C THR A 5 -19.84 -6.17 -10.66
N LEU A 6 -18.51 -6.22 -10.77
CA LEU A 6 -17.60 -5.91 -9.68
C LEU A 6 -17.34 -4.40 -9.66
N VAL A 7 -17.70 -3.75 -8.56
CA VAL A 7 -17.39 -2.34 -8.31
C VAL A 7 -16.17 -2.29 -7.39
N VAL A 8 -15.14 -1.56 -7.81
CA VAL A 8 -13.93 -1.34 -7.01
C VAL A 8 -13.79 0.14 -6.72
N PHE A 9 -13.63 0.50 -5.45
CA PHE A 9 -13.30 1.84 -4.99
C PHE A 9 -11.92 1.82 -4.33
N THR A 10 -11.00 2.61 -4.86
CA THR A 10 -9.63 2.77 -4.34
C THR A 10 -9.09 4.15 -4.69
N SER A 11 -7.85 4.43 -4.31
CA SER A 11 -7.09 5.62 -4.73
C SER A 11 -5.73 5.18 -5.29
N ASP A 12 -5.10 6.02 -6.08
CA ASP A 12 -3.76 5.78 -6.63
C ASP A 12 -2.64 5.95 -5.58
N ASN A 13 -2.85 6.82 -4.59
CA ASN A 13 -1.91 7.15 -3.51
C ASN A 13 -2.63 7.81 -2.32
N GLY A 14 -1.88 8.03 -1.25
CA GLY A 14 -2.37 8.75 -0.09
C GLY A 14 -2.68 10.23 -0.36
N PRO A 15 -3.31 10.93 0.59
CA PRO A 15 -3.68 12.34 0.47
C PRO A 15 -2.47 13.25 0.35
N TRP A 16 -2.70 14.46 -0.17
CA TRP A 16 -1.64 15.44 -0.40
C TRP A 16 -1.90 16.73 0.38
N SER A 17 -1.16 16.93 1.46
CA SER A 17 -1.38 18.05 2.40
C SER A 17 -1.19 19.45 1.79
N MET A 18 -0.53 19.57 0.64
CA MET A 18 -0.39 20.86 -0.09
C MET A 18 -1.72 21.48 -0.49
N PHE A 19 -2.80 20.70 -0.55
CA PHE A 19 -4.14 21.19 -0.87
C PHE A 19 -4.98 21.49 0.39
N GLY A 20 -4.38 21.48 1.58
CA GLY A 20 -5.07 21.72 2.84
C GLY A 20 -6.29 20.80 3.01
N PRO A 21 -7.47 21.35 3.37
CA PRO A 21 -8.68 20.53 3.59
C PRO A 21 -9.14 19.74 2.36
N HIS A 22 -8.75 20.17 1.16
CA HIS A 22 -9.11 19.51 -0.10
C HIS A 22 -8.16 18.35 -0.44
N GLY A 23 -7.04 18.21 0.25
CA GLY A 23 -6.05 17.15 0.02
C GLY A 23 -6.41 15.80 0.61
N GLY A 24 -7.46 15.74 1.43
CA GLY A 24 -7.85 14.53 2.16
C GLY A 24 -7.08 14.36 3.48
N THR A 25 -7.24 13.19 4.10
CA THR A 25 -6.57 12.84 5.36
C THR A 25 -6.09 11.39 5.34
N THR A 26 -4.98 11.11 6.01
CA THR A 26 -4.46 9.75 6.23
C THR A 26 -5.04 9.09 7.48
N GLY A 27 -5.87 9.81 8.24
CA GLY A 27 -6.35 9.30 9.53
C GLY A 27 -5.16 9.02 10.48
N PRO A 28 -5.04 7.78 11.01
CA PRO A 28 -3.95 7.42 11.93
C PRO A 28 -2.61 7.15 11.24
N LEU A 29 -2.56 7.11 9.90
CA LEU A 29 -1.35 6.75 9.16
C LEU A 29 -0.38 7.93 9.07
N ARG A 30 0.90 7.64 9.20
CA ARG A 30 1.96 8.64 9.07
C ARG A 30 2.24 8.98 7.60
N GLY A 31 2.62 10.22 7.35
CA GLY A 31 3.05 10.69 6.03
C GLY A 31 1.91 11.06 5.09
N GLU A 32 2.23 11.20 3.83
CA GLU A 32 1.32 11.66 2.76
C GLU A 32 1.82 11.18 1.39
N LYS A 33 1.08 11.47 0.33
CA LYS A 33 1.49 11.28 -1.07
C LYS A 33 2.96 11.64 -1.28
N GLY A 34 3.70 10.71 -1.88
CA GLY A 34 5.10 10.87 -2.22
C GLY A 34 6.07 10.65 -1.06
N THR A 35 5.63 10.14 0.08
CA THR A 35 6.48 9.64 1.17
C THR A 35 6.42 8.12 1.23
N SER A 36 7.40 7.45 1.85
CA SER A 36 7.42 5.99 2.03
C SER A 36 6.63 5.50 3.24
N TRP A 37 6.05 6.41 4.04
CA TRP A 37 5.18 6.08 5.16
C TRP A 37 3.86 5.45 4.69
N GLU A 38 3.17 4.72 5.59
CA GLU A 38 1.88 4.09 5.27
C GLU A 38 0.87 5.09 4.68
N GLY A 39 0.81 6.33 5.22
CA GLY A 39 -0.10 7.36 4.70
C GLY A 39 0.19 7.84 3.28
N GLY A 40 1.37 7.54 2.74
CA GLY A 40 1.69 7.82 1.34
C GLY A 40 1.25 6.74 0.36
N PHE A 41 1.12 5.50 0.83
CA PHE A 41 0.88 4.31 0.01
C PHE A 41 -0.42 3.58 0.32
N ARG A 42 -0.81 3.52 1.60
CA ARG A 42 -1.99 2.77 2.00
C ARG A 42 -3.24 3.57 1.69
N VAL A 43 -4.10 2.99 0.88
CA VAL A 43 -5.32 3.59 0.35
C VAL A 43 -6.53 2.70 0.67
N PRO A 44 -7.77 3.23 0.66
CA PRO A 44 -8.95 2.39 0.76
C PRO A 44 -8.99 1.37 -0.38
N GLY A 45 -9.42 0.15 -0.08
CA GLY A 45 -9.70 -0.89 -1.05
C GLY A 45 -11.08 -1.48 -0.76
N ILE A 46 -12.11 -1.10 -1.51
CA ILE A 46 -13.46 -1.60 -1.35
C ILE A 46 -13.86 -2.34 -2.61
N PHE A 47 -14.27 -3.59 -2.45
CA PHE A 47 -14.72 -4.47 -3.53
C PHE A 47 -16.16 -4.86 -3.25
N ASN A 48 -17.06 -4.58 -4.18
CA ASN A 48 -18.45 -4.91 -4.06
C ASN A 48 -18.93 -5.66 -5.30
N TRP A 49 -19.30 -6.93 -5.10
CA TRP A 49 -19.93 -7.79 -6.12
C TRP A 49 -21.06 -8.57 -5.45
N PRO A 50 -22.28 -8.04 -5.52
CA PRO A 50 -23.43 -8.63 -4.85
C PRO A 50 -23.68 -10.09 -5.26
N GLY A 51 -23.88 -10.96 -4.27
CA GLY A 51 -24.08 -12.39 -4.49
C GLY A 51 -22.81 -13.20 -4.78
N THR A 52 -21.65 -12.55 -4.97
CA THR A 52 -20.39 -13.21 -5.32
C THR A 52 -19.31 -12.99 -4.25
N ILE A 53 -19.16 -11.77 -3.74
CA ILE A 53 -18.21 -11.46 -2.63
C ILE A 53 -19.00 -11.35 -1.33
N GLU A 54 -18.61 -12.13 -0.34
CA GLU A 54 -19.15 -12.04 1.02
C GLU A 54 -18.64 -10.79 1.74
N SER A 55 -19.50 -10.18 2.56
CA SER A 55 -19.12 -9.03 3.38
C SER A 55 -18.08 -9.42 4.44
N SER A 56 -16.88 -8.88 4.33
CA SER A 56 -15.77 -9.17 5.24
C SER A 56 -14.77 -8.01 5.26
N THR A 57 -13.84 -8.06 6.21
CA THR A 57 -12.65 -7.19 6.25
C THR A 57 -11.40 -8.05 6.12
N ILE A 58 -10.60 -7.75 5.10
CA ILE A 58 -9.39 -8.51 4.77
C ILE A 58 -8.17 -7.68 5.15
N GLY A 59 -7.35 -8.19 6.06
CA GLY A 59 -6.13 -7.51 6.53
C GLY A 59 -4.87 -7.79 5.71
N GLY A 60 -4.96 -8.66 4.68
CA GLY A 60 -3.82 -9.04 3.84
C GLY A 60 -3.27 -7.89 3.00
N LEU A 61 -1.96 -7.92 2.73
CA LEU A 61 -1.31 -6.96 1.85
C LEU A 61 -1.79 -7.14 0.41
N ALA A 62 -2.17 -6.05 -0.24
CA ALA A 62 -2.56 -5.99 -1.65
C ALA A 62 -2.05 -4.68 -2.26
N ALA A 63 -1.95 -4.62 -3.57
CA ALA A 63 -1.56 -3.42 -4.29
C ALA A 63 -2.46 -3.18 -5.51
N ASN A 64 -2.62 -1.93 -5.93
CA ASN A 64 -3.44 -1.61 -7.11
C ASN A 64 -3.00 -2.34 -8.39
N LEU A 65 -1.70 -2.63 -8.52
CA LEU A 65 -1.21 -3.40 -9.65
C LEU A 65 -1.73 -4.86 -9.66
N ASP A 66 -2.20 -5.38 -8.51
CA ASP A 66 -2.77 -6.73 -8.41
C ASP A 66 -4.17 -6.82 -9.05
N LEU A 67 -4.82 -5.68 -9.28
CA LEU A 67 -6.10 -5.61 -9.97
C LEU A 67 -6.01 -6.18 -11.38
N PHE A 68 -4.86 -6.02 -12.05
CA PHE A 68 -4.68 -6.52 -13.41
C PHE A 68 -4.80 -8.06 -13.48
N SER A 69 -3.99 -8.81 -12.71
CA SER A 69 -4.09 -10.27 -12.63
C SER A 69 -5.45 -10.74 -12.14
N THR A 70 -5.97 -10.03 -11.14
CA THR A 70 -7.27 -10.37 -10.56
C THR A 70 -8.40 -10.24 -11.59
N PHE A 71 -8.44 -9.15 -12.35
CA PHE A 71 -9.47 -8.96 -13.38
C PHE A 71 -9.29 -9.93 -14.55
N ALA A 72 -8.05 -10.20 -14.99
CA ALA A 72 -7.78 -11.20 -16.01
C ALA A 72 -8.39 -12.56 -15.61
N THR A 73 -8.10 -13.04 -14.41
CA THR A 73 -8.65 -14.29 -13.88
C THR A 73 -10.18 -14.27 -13.76
N LEU A 74 -10.76 -13.20 -13.21
CA LEU A 74 -12.21 -13.11 -13.01
C LEU A 74 -12.99 -13.06 -14.32
N THR A 75 -12.37 -12.62 -15.41
CA THR A 75 -12.98 -12.57 -16.75
C THR A 75 -12.63 -13.78 -17.63
N GLY A 76 -11.89 -14.76 -17.09
CA GLY A 76 -11.48 -15.97 -17.84
C GLY A 76 -10.32 -15.71 -18.81
N GLY A 77 -9.58 -14.63 -18.64
CA GLY A 77 -8.37 -14.33 -19.41
C GLY A 77 -7.11 -14.91 -18.80
N ASP A 78 -6.04 -14.93 -19.59
CA ASP A 78 -4.72 -15.39 -19.16
C ASP A 78 -3.92 -14.27 -18.49
N GLU A 79 -3.15 -14.62 -17.45
CA GLU A 79 -2.17 -13.73 -16.84
C GLU A 79 -0.85 -13.78 -17.63
N PRO A 80 -0.26 -12.64 -18.02
CA PRO A 80 1.02 -12.61 -18.73
C PRO A 80 2.22 -12.78 -17.78
N THR A 81 2.24 -13.88 -17.03
CA THR A 81 3.23 -14.19 -15.99
C THR A 81 4.63 -14.42 -16.54
N ASP A 82 4.77 -14.67 -17.84
CA ASP A 82 6.02 -14.90 -18.55
C ASP A 82 6.80 -13.61 -18.91
N LYS A 83 6.21 -12.44 -18.67
CA LYS A 83 6.84 -11.15 -19.02
C LYS A 83 7.81 -10.67 -17.95
N PRO A 84 9.06 -10.33 -18.31
CA PRO A 84 10.00 -9.74 -17.38
C PRO A 84 9.44 -8.49 -16.67
N GLY A 85 9.59 -8.43 -15.34
CA GLY A 85 9.08 -7.32 -14.54
C GLY A 85 7.61 -7.38 -14.22
N TYR A 86 6.91 -8.45 -14.57
CA TYR A 86 5.53 -8.69 -14.15
C TYR A 86 5.49 -9.00 -12.65
N ILE A 87 4.88 -8.11 -11.88
CA ILE A 87 4.83 -8.20 -10.41
C ILE A 87 3.40 -8.16 -9.84
N SER A 88 2.38 -8.18 -10.71
CA SER A 88 0.98 -8.28 -10.31
C SER A 88 0.70 -9.67 -9.70
N THR A 89 -0.18 -9.72 -8.72
CA THR A 89 -0.56 -10.93 -8.00
C THR A 89 -2.07 -11.09 -8.06
N ASN A 90 -2.54 -12.30 -8.34
CA ASN A 90 -3.97 -12.58 -8.42
C ASN A 90 -4.61 -12.63 -7.01
N LEU A 91 -5.57 -11.77 -6.76
CA LEU A 91 -6.33 -11.67 -5.51
C LEU A 91 -7.72 -12.34 -5.58
N SER A 92 -8.06 -13.06 -6.66
CA SER A 92 -9.40 -13.67 -6.79
C SER A 92 -9.71 -14.65 -5.64
N GLY A 93 -8.74 -15.43 -5.18
CA GLY A 93 -8.88 -16.30 -4.01
C GLY A 93 -9.16 -15.52 -2.72
N VAL A 94 -8.50 -14.39 -2.54
CA VAL A 94 -8.72 -13.48 -1.41
C VAL A 94 -10.14 -12.93 -1.42
N LEU A 95 -10.60 -12.45 -2.59
CA LEU A 95 -11.91 -11.81 -2.73
C LEU A 95 -13.08 -12.81 -2.66
N LEU A 96 -12.94 -13.97 -3.29
CA LEU A 96 -14.03 -14.92 -3.47
C LEU A 96 -14.10 -15.99 -2.37
N ARG A 97 -12.97 -16.32 -1.74
CA ARG A 97 -12.86 -17.45 -0.80
C ARG A 97 -12.22 -17.06 0.53
N GLN A 98 -11.95 -15.76 0.74
CA GLN A 98 -11.30 -15.23 1.94
C GLN A 98 -9.94 -15.92 2.25
N GLU A 99 -9.23 -16.34 1.22
CA GLU A 99 -7.89 -16.93 1.34
C GLU A 99 -6.88 -15.88 1.83
N ALA A 100 -5.77 -16.34 2.39
CA ALA A 100 -4.67 -15.45 2.73
C ALA A 100 -4.12 -14.75 1.47
N SER A 101 -3.73 -13.48 1.61
CA SER A 101 -3.12 -12.78 0.49
C SER A 101 -1.82 -13.45 0.06
N PRO A 102 -1.64 -13.75 -1.22
CA PRO A 102 -0.38 -14.25 -1.76
C PRO A 102 0.74 -13.21 -1.74
N ARG A 103 0.40 -11.92 -1.60
CA ARG A 103 1.38 -10.84 -1.45
C ARG A 103 1.77 -10.68 0.01
N THR A 104 3.01 -10.95 0.33
CA THR A 104 3.56 -10.84 1.70
C THR A 104 4.59 -9.72 1.84
N GLN A 105 5.04 -9.15 0.73
CA GLN A 105 6.12 -8.16 0.69
C GLN A 105 5.78 -6.98 -0.23
N TRP A 106 6.32 -5.80 0.11
CA TRP A 106 6.19 -4.60 -0.71
C TRP A 106 7.42 -3.70 -0.59
N LEU A 107 7.90 -3.20 -1.73
CA LEU A 107 8.97 -2.21 -1.80
C LEU A 107 8.36 -0.82 -2.00
N PHE A 108 8.60 0.09 -1.07
CA PHE A 108 8.19 1.48 -1.14
C PHE A 108 9.28 2.30 -1.82
N THR A 109 9.00 2.77 -3.03
CA THR A 109 10.00 3.51 -3.82
C THR A 109 9.40 4.79 -4.39
N GLY A 110 10.15 5.87 -4.30
CA GLY A 110 9.87 7.16 -4.93
C GLY A 110 11.01 7.61 -5.85
N GLY A 111 11.71 6.63 -6.47
CA GLY A 111 12.91 6.82 -7.28
C GLY A 111 14.18 6.22 -6.65
N SER A 112 14.14 5.91 -5.37
CA SER A 112 15.08 5.07 -4.62
C SER A 112 14.28 4.10 -3.76
N ALA A 113 14.89 2.99 -3.31
CA ALA A 113 14.28 2.10 -2.34
C ALA A 113 14.34 2.77 -0.96
N ASP A 114 13.23 3.39 -0.56
CA ASP A 114 13.16 4.15 0.70
C ASP A 114 12.73 3.28 1.88
N ALA A 115 11.84 2.28 1.65
CA ALA A 115 11.38 1.36 2.66
C ALA A 115 10.98 0.00 2.06
N PHE A 116 10.94 -1.03 2.92
CA PHE A 116 10.52 -2.39 2.56
C PHE A 116 9.64 -2.96 3.68
N ARG A 117 8.54 -3.60 3.29
CA ARG A 117 7.64 -4.32 4.19
C ARG A 117 7.71 -5.82 3.92
N SER A 118 7.83 -6.62 4.97
CA SER A 118 7.67 -8.06 4.95
C SER A 118 6.74 -8.49 6.09
N GLY A 119 5.58 -9.05 5.73
CA GLY A 119 4.54 -9.37 6.70
C GLY A 119 4.10 -8.14 7.49
N ARG A 120 4.26 -8.22 8.82
CA ARG A 120 3.92 -7.14 9.76
C ARG A 120 5.01 -6.07 9.91
N TYR A 121 6.26 -6.40 9.60
CA TYR A 121 7.38 -5.49 9.81
C TYR A 121 7.67 -4.64 8.59
N LYS A 122 8.00 -3.37 8.85
CA LYS A 122 8.42 -2.42 7.83
C LYS A 122 9.71 -1.73 8.26
N ILE A 123 10.70 -1.77 7.38
CA ILE A 123 12.00 -1.12 7.54
C ILE A 123 12.08 0.11 6.64
N HIS A 124 12.60 1.22 7.16
CA HIS A 124 12.90 2.41 6.37
C HIS A 124 14.40 2.65 6.31
N LEU A 125 14.95 2.66 5.10
CA LEU A 125 16.33 3.06 4.81
C LEU A 125 16.45 4.58 4.71
N ALA A 126 15.37 5.25 4.28
CA ALA A 126 15.29 6.69 4.21
C ALA A 126 13.83 7.15 4.38
N THR A 127 13.66 8.33 4.96
CA THR A 127 12.32 8.92 5.13
C THR A 127 12.32 10.40 4.78
N LYS A 128 11.14 10.92 4.45
CA LYS A 128 10.85 12.35 4.36
C LYS A 128 9.49 12.64 4.99
N THR A 129 9.35 13.82 5.55
CA THR A 129 8.12 14.22 6.24
C THR A 129 6.97 14.51 5.27
N ARG A 130 7.30 15.09 4.11
CA ARG A 130 6.37 15.50 3.05
C ARG A 130 7.02 15.31 1.68
N SER A 131 6.21 15.31 0.63
CA SER A 131 6.70 15.25 -0.75
C SER A 131 7.39 16.55 -1.17
N SER A 132 6.85 17.70 -0.74
CA SER A 132 7.34 19.04 -1.06
C SER A 132 7.09 19.98 0.10
N ASP A 133 7.90 21.02 0.17
CA ASP A 133 7.72 22.13 1.09
C ASP A 133 6.47 22.95 0.70
N PRO A 134 5.53 23.22 1.61
CA PRO A 134 4.26 23.87 1.29
C PRO A 134 4.42 25.33 0.86
N ASP A 135 5.43 26.04 1.36
CA ASP A 135 5.64 27.47 1.08
C ASP A 135 6.44 27.69 -0.20
N THR A 136 7.53 26.92 -0.37
CA THR A 136 8.43 27.08 -1.51
C THR A 136 8.09 26.16 -2.68
N ARG A 137 7.24 25.13 -2.48
CA ARG A 137 6.90 24.05 -3.42
C ARG A 137 8.10 23.23 -3.90
N LYS A 138 9.26 23.39 -3.25
CA LYS A 138 10.44 22.59 -3.55
C LYS A 138 10.30 21.17 -3.01
N ARG A 139 10.81 20.21 -3.78
CA ARG A 139 10.85 18.80 -3.38
C ARG A 139 11.70 18.61 -2.13
N ILE A 140 11.16 17.89 -1.14
CA ILE A 140 11.91 17.48 0.05
C ILE A 140 12.67 16.19 -0.27
N HIS A 141 13.97 16.18 -0.01
CA HIS A 141 14.80 15.00 -0.18
C HIS A 141 14.71 14.08 1.03
N PRO A 142 14.78 12.75 0.83
CA PRO A 142 14.80 11.81 1.94
C PRO A 142 16.05 11.97 2.81
N VAL A 143 15.88 11.75 4.11
CA VAL A 143 16.98 11.59 5.09
C VAL A 143 17.24 10.11 5.26
N LYS A 144 18.47 9.67 5.04
CA LYS A 144 18.90 8.27 5.24
C LYS A 144 19.01 7.97 6.73
N HIS A 145 18.75 6.72 7.09
CA HIS A 145 18.86 6.19 8.45
C HIS A 145 19.94 5.11 8.52
N ASP A 146 20.81 5.21 9.51
CA ASP A 146 21.84 4.21 9.85
C ASP A 146 21.99 4.16 11.39
N PRO A 147 21.48 3.11 12.05
CA PRO A 147 20.74 1.98 11.46
C PRO A 147 19.39 2.39 10.87
N PRO A 148 18.82 1.56 9.97
CA PRO A 148 17.47 1.75 9.45
C PRO A 148 16.40 1.76 10.54
N LEU A 149 15.28 2.47 10.32
CA LEU A 149 14.13 2.43 11.23
C LEU A 149 13.33 1.15 11.03
N LEU A 150 12.77 0.58 12.11
CA LEU A 150 11.93 -0.63 12.07
C LEU A 150 10.60 -0.38 12.77
N PHE A 151 9.50 -0.76 12.15
CA PHE A 151 8.15 -0.62 12.68
C PHE A 151 7.36 -1.93 12.58
N ASP A 152 6.47 -2.15 13.55
CA ASP A 152 5.51 -3.24 13.56
C ASP A 152 4.11 -2.71 13.27
N LEU A 153 3.65 -2.89 12.03
CA LEU A 153 2.39 -2.34 11.55
C LEU A 153 1.12 -3.05 12.07
N GLU A 154 1.26 -4.19 12.73
CA GLU A 154 0.13 -4.84 13.39
C GLU A 154 -0.13 -4.27 14.78
N THR A 155 0.93 -3.88 15.49
CA THR A 155 0.80 -3.26 16.81
C THR A 155 0.57 -1.75 16.72
N GLU A 156 1.20 -1.08 15.73
CA GLU A 156 1.14 0.37 15.62
C GLU A 156 1.27 0.81 14.16
N ILE A 157 0.11 1.04 13.52
CA ILE A 157 0.00 1.36 12.09
C ILE A 157 0.49 2.77 11.74
N GLY A 158 0.64 3.64 12.73
CA GLY A 158 1.04 5.04 12.58
C GLY A 158 2.55 5.25 12.48
N GLU A 159 3.36 4.18 12.56
CA GLU A 159 4.83 4.22 12.45
C GLU A 159 5.47 5.25 13.41
N GLN A 160 5.02 5.28 14.68
CA GLN A 160 5.50 6.21 15.71
C GLN A 160 6.63 5.61 16.56
N THR A 161 6.59 4.28 16.79
CA THR A 161 7.52 3.58 17.69
C THR A 161 8.56 2.83 16.88
N ASN A 162 9.79 3.38 16.83
CA ASN A 162 10.93 2.70 16.21
C ASN A 162 11.41 1.53 17.08
N LEU A 163 11.46 0.34 16.52
CA LEU A 163 11.88 -0.90 17.19
C LEU A 163 13.33 -1.31 16.89
N ALA A 164 14.08 -0.57 16.09
CA ALA A 164 15.41 -0.95 15.63
C ALA A 164 16.38 -1.28 16.80
N ASP A 165 16.34 -0.48 17.87
CA ASP A 165 17.21 -0.71 19.04
C ASP A 165 16.79 -1.92 19.89
N SER A 166 15.52 -2.31 19.84
CA SER A 166 14.97 -3.42 20.62
C SER A 166 14.93 -4.76 19.86
N LYS A 167 15.09 -4.71 18.53
CA LYS A 167 15.08 -5.87 17.62
C LYS A 167 16.15 -5.70 16.55
N PRO A 168 17.43 -5.84 16.92
CA PRO A 168 18.55 -5.61 15.99
C PRO A 168 18.74 -6.71 14.94
N ASP A 169 18.11 -7.90 15.11
CA ASP A 169 18.23 -9.11 14.23
C ASP A 169 17.09 -9.26 13.25
#